data_49eaa15204fcb4eb28ea30237ebc74f9
#
_entry.id   49eaa15204fcb4eb28ea30237ebc74f9
#
_cell.length_a   1.000
_cell.length_b   1.000
_cell.length_c   1.000
_cell.angle_alpha   90.00
_cell.angle_beta   90.00
_cell.angle_gamma   90.00
#
_symmetry.space_group_name_H-M   'P 1'
#
loop_
_entity.id
_entity.type
_entity.pdbx_description
1 polymer ?
#
loop_
_entity_poly.entity_id
_entity_poly.type
_entity_poly.pdbx_seq_one_letter_code
_entity_poly.pdbx_strand_id
1 'polypeptide(L)'
;MCIRDRIESNILSENQTLRAKQLILNTQENSERIVNSINTYSDNWQYERIGKVELIALKLGISELIMELTPKKVIISEWVKITDKHSTSKGAKFVNGILDRISNEI
;
A
#
# COMPACT_ATOMS: atom_id res chain seq x y z
N MET A 1 17.09 -4.92 -29.50
CA MET A 1 17.28 -4.51 -28.11
C MET A 1 18.76 -4.64 -27.76
N CYS A 2 19.33 -3.56 -27.21
CA CYS A 2 20.75 -3.54 -26.85
C CYS A 2 20.98 -4.31 -25.53
N ILE A 3 22.12 -4.99 -25.43
CA ILE A 3 22.48 -5.72 -24.20
C ILE A 3 22.54 -4.77 -22.99
N ARG A 4 23.00 -3.54 -23.23
CA ARG A 4 23.08 -2.51 -22.20
C ARG A 4 21.71 -2.17 -21.62
N ASP A 5 20.70 -1.99 -22.47
CA ASP A 5 19.33 -1.70 -22.04
C ASP A 5 18.77 -2.86 -21.20
N ARG A 6 19.12 -4.08 -21.59
CA ARG A 6 18.70 -5.28 -20.87
C ARG A 6 19.33 -5.33 -19.47
N ILE A 7 20.60 -4.97 -19.35
CA ILE A 7 21.30 -4.94 -18.05
C ILE A 7 20.72 -3.86 -17.15
N GLU A 8 20.51 -2.66 -17.66
CA GLU A 8 19.91 -1.55 -16.90
C GLU A 8 18.50 -1.90 -16.44
N SER A 9 17.70 -2.50 -17.31
CA SER A 9 16.35 -2.96 -17.00
C SER A 9 16.37 -4.03 -15.90
N ASN A 10 17.31 -4.96 -15.94
CA ASN A 10 17.44 -6.01 -14.93
C ASN A 10 17.84 -5.43 -13.57
N ILE A 11 18.77 -4.47 -13.55
CA ILE A 11 19.21 -3.82 -12.30
C ILE A 11 18.03 -3.11 -11.63
N LEU A 12 17.27 -2.33 -12.40
CA LEU A 12 16.09 -1.63 -11.88
C LEU A 12 15.04 -2.64 -11.40
N SER A 13 14.84 -3.71 -12.15
CA SER A 13 13.90 -4.77 -11.80
C SER A 13 14.32 -5.49 -10.51
N GLU A 14 15.61 -5.73 -10.32
CA GLU A 14 16.13 -6.35 -9.09
C GLU A 14 15.89 -5.46 -7.88
N ASN A 15 16.14 -4.15 -7.99
CA ASN A 15 15.89 -3.20 -6.91
C ASN A 15 14.39 -3.11 -6.58
N GLN A 16 13.54 -3.07 -7.59
CA GLN A 16 12.10 -3.08 -7.41
C GLN A 16 11.63 -4.38 -6.76
N THR A 17 12.20 -5.50 -7.17
CA THR A 17 11.88 -6.80 -6.60
C THR A 17 12.29 -6.88 -5.13
N LEU A 18 13.45 -6.35 -4.77
CA LEU A 18 13.89 -6.30 -3.38
C LEU A 18 12.95 -5.47 -2.51
N ARG A 19 12.55 -4.29 -3.00
CA ARG A 19 11.59 -3.44 -2.30
C ARG A 19 10.25 -4.12 -2.12
N ALA A 20 9.78 -4.77 -3.19
CA ALA A 20 8.52 -5.51 -3.14
C ALA A 20 8.58 -6.65 -2.14
N LYS A 21 9.69 -7.40 -2.10
CA LYS A 21 9.89 -8.47 -1.13
C LYS A 21 9.91 -7.95 0.30
N GLN A 22 10.62 -6.85 0.54
CA GLN A 22 10.66 -6.21 1.86
C GLN A 22 9.27 -5.78 2.31
N LEU A 23 8.50 -5.18 1.39
CA LEU A 23 7.15 -4.73 1.66
C LEU A 23 6.24 -5.91 1.98
N ILE A 24 6.31 -6.97 1.19
CA ILE A 24 5.51 -8.17 1.41
C ILE A 24 5.84 -8.82 2.76
N LEU A 25 7.13 -8.98 3.06
CA LEU A 25 7.57 -9.54 4.34
C LEU A 25 7.11 -8.70 5.52
N ASN A 26 7.27 -7.38 5.43
CA ASN A 26 6.81 -6.47 6.47
C ASN A 26 5.29 -6.55 6.65
N THR A 27 4.55 -6.67 5.55
CA THR A 27 3.10 -6.83 5.58
C THR A 27 2.70 -8.12 6.28
N GLN A 28 3.40 -9.21 6.01
CA GLN A 28 3.15 -10.50 6.67
C GLN A 28 3.49 -10.46 8.15
N GLU A 29 4.62 -9.89 8.51
CA GLU A 29 5.06 -9.75 9.90
C GLU A 29 4.12 -8.90 10.73
N ASN A 30 3.51 -7.89 10.13
CA ASN A 30 2.60 -6.96 10.80
C ASN A 30 1.13 -7.20 10.44
N SER A 31 0.79 -8.35 9.87
CA SER A 31 -0.55 -8.61 9.34
C SER A 31 -1.65 -8.42 10.36
N GLU A 32 -1.46 -8.91 11.58
CA GLU A 32 -2.44 -8.78 12.66
C GLU A 32 -2.65 -7.31 13.03
N ARG A 33 -1.57 -6.55 13.19
CA ARG A 33 -1.61 -5.11 13.48
C ARG A 33 -2.31 -4.35 12.35
N ILE A 34 -1.99 -4.70 11.10
CA ILE A 34 -2.57 -4.06 9.91
C ILE A 34 -4.07 -4.33 9.84
N VAL A 35 -4.50 -5.57 10.00
CA VAL A 35 -5.92 -5.94 10.00
C VAL A 35 -6.67 -5.23 11.12
N ASN A 36 -6.11 -5.19 12.31
CA ASN A 36 -6.70 -4.49 13.46
C ASN A 36 -6.84 -2.99 13.17
N SER A 37 -5.85 -2.37 12.55
CA SER A 37 -5.91 -0.97 12.16
C SER A 37 -7.03 -0.71 11.15
N ILE A 38 -7.15 -1.56 10.13
CA ILE A 38 -8.22 -1.45 9.13
C ILE A 38 -9.58 -1.56 9.80
N ASN A 39 -9.77 -2.55 10.66
CA ASN A 39 -11.03 -2.75 11.38
C ASN A 39 -11.38 -1.56 12.28
N THR A 40 -10.39 -0.98 12.93
CA THR A 40 -10.58 0.17 13.83
C THR A 40 -11.06 1.41 13.08
N TYR A 41 -10.49 1.67 11.90
CA TYR A 41 -10.73 2.91 11.16
C TYR A 41 -11.74 2.80 10.02
N SER A 42 -12.28 1.60 9.76
CA SER A 42 -13.25 1.38 8.69
C SER A 42 -14.70 1.43 9.20
N ASP A 43 -15.05 2.45 9.93
CA ASP A 43 -16.28 2.61 10.74
C ASP A 43 -17.56 2.04 10.11
N ASN A 44 -17.80 2.29 8.83
CA ASN A 44 -19.03 1.90 8.14
C ASN A 44 -18.83 0.73 7.18
N TRP A 45 -17.66 0.10 7.20
CA TRP A 45 -17.32 -0.97 6.28
C TRP A 45 -16.86 -2.19 7.06
N GLN A 46 -17.48 -3.32 6.79
CA GLN A 46 -17.01 -4.59 7.31
C GLN A 46 -15.79 -5.04 6.48
N TYR A 47 -14.80 -5.61 7.13
CA TYR A 47 -13.58 -6.08 6.48
C TYR A 47 -13.86 -6.94 5.25
N GLU A 48 -14.84 -7.87 5.35
CA GLU A 48 -15.21 -8.78 4.27
C GLU A 48 -15.88 -8.07 3.08
N ARG A 49 -16.35 -6.85 3.28
CA ARG A 49 -17.02 -6.07 2.22
C ARG A 49 -16.09 -5.08 1.54
N ILE A 50 -14.87 -4.94 2.04
CA ILE A 50 -13.89 -4.07 1.41
C ILE A 50 -13.46 -4.72 0.09
N GLY A 51 -13.43 -3.94 -0.99
CA GLY A 51 -13.01 -4.42 -2.30
C GLY A 51 -11.57 -4.94 -2.26
N LYS A 52 -11.24 -5.87 -3.14
CA LYS A 52 -9.90 -6.48 -3.17
C LYS A 52 -8.80 -5.45 -3.41
N VAL A 53 -9.02 -4.52 -4.34
CA VAL A 53 -8.03 -3.48 -4.66
C VAL A 53 -7.84 -2.56 -3.46
N GLU A 54 -8.93 -2.11 -2.85
CA GLU A 54 -8.90 -1.26 -1.66
C GLU A 54 -8.19 -1.96 -0.50
N LEU A 55 -8.47 -3.24 -0.30
CA LEU A 55 -7.88 -4.01 0.78
C LEU A 55 -6.37 -4.17 0.59
N ILE A 56 -5.92 -4.47 -0.63
CA ILE A 56 -4.51 -4.57 -0.97
C ILE A 56 -3.83 -3.21 -0.75
N ALA A 57 -4.44 -2.15 -1.25
CA ALA A 57 -3.91 -0.79 -1.10
C ALA A 57 -3.78 -0.41 0.38
N LEU A 58 -4.76 -0.75 1.20
CA LEU A 58 -4.72 -0.50 2.64
C LEU A 58 -3.61 -1.31 3.31
N LYS A 59 -3.53 -2.59 3.04
CA LYS A 59 -2.53 -3.45 3.66
C LYS A 59 -1.10 -3.02 3.31
N LEU A 60 -0.84 -2.81 2.03
CA LEU A 60 0.49 -2.42 1.58
C LEU A 60 0.82 -0.98 1.97
N GLY A 61 -0.17 -0.08 1.88
CA GLY A 61 0.01 1.31 2.29
C GLY A 61 0.34 1.43 3.79
N ILE A 62 -0.38 0.71 4.63
CA ILE A 62 -0.10 0.69 6.07
C ILE A 62 1.28 0.12 6.35
N SER A 63 1.65 -0.95 5.65
CA SER A 63 2.98 -1.55 5.77
C SER A 63 4.09 -0.55 5.45
N GLU A 64 3.93 0.22 4.36
CA GLU A 64 4.89 1.27 4.01
C GLU A 64 4.93 2.38 5.08
N LEU A 65 3.80 2.76 5.64
CA LEU A 65 3.73 3.73 6.72
C LEU A 65 4.51 3.25 7.95
N ILE A 66 4.40 1.97 8.27
CA ILE A 66 5.13 1.35 9.39
C ILE A 66 6.63 1.37 9.12
N MET A 67 7.05 1.11 7.87
CA MET A 67 8.47 1.10 7.50
C MET A 67 9.15 2.46 7.60
N GLU A 68 8.40 3.53 7.44
CA GLU A 68 8.88 4.92 7.54
C GLU A 68 10.03 5.27 6.58
N LEU A 69 10.13 4.58 5.45
CA LEU A 69 11.18 4.82 4.44
C LEU A 69 10.82 5.92 3.45
N THR A 70 9.54 6.26 3.36
CA THR A 70 9.01 7.24 2.41
C THR A 70 8.10 8.21 3.17
N PRO A 71 8.03 9.49 2.76
CA PRO A 71 7.11 10.43 3.40
C PRO A 71 5.65 9.95 3.34
N LYS A 72 4.93 10.13 4.44
CA LYS A 72 3.55 9.65 4.57
C LYS A 72 2.64 10.14 3.45
N LYS A 73 2.73 11.41 3.11
CA LYS A 73 1.90 12.01 2.05
C LYS A 73 2.14 11.36 0.69
N VAL A 74 3.39 10.99 0.40
CA VAL A 74 3.75 10.32 -0.86
C VAL A 74 3.16 8.91 -0.88
N ILE A 75 3.28 8.18 0.22
CA ILE A 75 2.73 6.83 0.35
C ILE A 75 1.22 6.85 0.10
N ILE A 76 0.51 7.72 0.79
CA ILE A 76 -0.95 7.83 0.67
C ILE A 76 -1.33 8.20 -0.77
N SER A 77 -0.68 9.20 -1.34
CA SER A 77 -0.96 9.65 -2.71
C SER A 77 -0.80 8.52 -3.73
N GLU A 78 0.26 7.73 -3.61
CA GLU A 78 0.52 6.64 -4.55
C GLU A 78 -0.52 5.53 -4.47
N TRP A 79 -0.87 5.10 -3.25
CA TRP A 79 -1.87 4.05 -3.08
C TRP A 79 -3.28 4.51 -3.46
N VAL A 80 -3.60 5.77 -3.23
CA VAL A 80 -4.86 6.38 -3.69
C VAL A 80 -4.93 6.40 -5.20
N LYS A 81 -3.86 6.78 -5.89
CA LYS A 81 -3.81 6.77 -7.37
C LYS A 81 -3.98 5.37 -7.93
N ILE A 82 -3.33 4.38 -7.34
CA ILE A 82 -3.46 2.98 -7.75
C ILE A 82 -4.90 2.51 -7.59
N THR A 83 -5.53 2.83 -6.48
CA THR A 83 -6.91 2.46 -6.21
C THR A 83 -7.86 3.14 -7.20
N ASP A 84 -7.67 4.43 -7.46
CA ASP A 84 -8.50 5.17 -8.41
C ASP A 84 -8.38 4.59 -9.83
N LYS A 85 -7.18 4.16 -10.22
CA LYS A 85 -6.93 3.57 -11.53
C LYS A 85 -7.54 2.18 -11.69
N HIS A 86 -7.48 1.35 -10.65
CA HIS A 86 -7.85 -0.06 -10.73
C HIS A 86 -9.17 -0.41 -10.05
N SER A 87 -9.83 0.55 -9.43
CA SER A 87 -11.12 0.36 -8.79
C SER A 87 -12.02 1.58 -9.06
N THR A 88 -12.55 2.23 -8.03
CA THR A 88 -13.47 3.37 -8.17
C THR A 88 -12.95 4.59 -7.44
N SER A 89 -13.45 5.79 -7.81
CA SER A 89 -13.12 7.00 -7.07
C SER A 89 -13.63 6.94 -5.63
N LYS A 90 -14.74 6.27 -5.39
CA LYS A 90 -15.28 6.05 -4.05
C LYS A 90 -14.31 5.18 -3.22
N GLY A 91 -13.78 4.13 -3.83
CA GLY A 91 -12.78 3.28 -3.19
C GLY A 91 -11.49 4.04 -2.89
N ALA A 92 -11.06 4.89 -3.81
CA ALA A 92 -9.88 5.73 -3.61
C ALA A 92 -10.05 6.70 -2.44
N LYS A 93 -11.22 7.31 -2.31
CA LYS A 93 -11.53 8.19 -1.17
C LYS A 93 -11.54 7.42 0.14
N PHE A 94 -12.07 6.21 0.14
CA PHE A 94 -12.08 5.32 1.30
C PHE A 94 -10.65 5.00 1.75
N VAL A 95 -9.79 4.58 0.82
CA VAL A 95 -8.37 4.29 1.10
C VAL A 95 -7.66 5.52 1.64
N ASN A 96 -7.87 6.68 1.00
CA ASN A 96 -7.26 7.93 1.44
C ASN A 96 -7.64 8.26 2.88
N GLY A 97 -8.93 8.16 3.21
CA GLY A 97 -9.41 8.47 4.55
C GLY A 97 -8.81 7.57 5.63
N ILE A 98 -8.72 6.27 5.36
CA ILE A 98 -8.16 5.30 6.31
C ILE A 98 -6.65 5.48 6.47
N LEU A 99 -5.92 5.60 5.35
CA LEU A 99 -4.47 5.77 5.41
C LEU A 99 -4.10 7.07 6.12
N ASP A 100 -4.86 8.14 5.89
CA ASP A 100 -4.63 9.41 6.54
C ASP A 100 -4.82 9.30 8.07
N ARG A 101 -5.89 8.66 8.51
CA ARG A 101 -6.16 8.43 9.94
C ARG A 101 -5.04 7.61 10.58
N ILE A 102 -4.64 6.52 9.94
CA ILE A 102 -3.58 5.64 10.45
C ILE A 102 -2.25 6.38 10.50
N SER A 103 -1.94 7.20 9.49
CA SER A 103 -0.70 7.96 9.46
C SER A 103 -0.60 8.95 10.62
N ASN A 104 -1.71 9.47 11.09
CA ASN A 104 -1.73 10.38 12.24
C ASN A 104 -1.49 9.65 13.57
N GLU A 105 -1.73 8.34 13.61
CA GLU A 105 -1.50 7.52 14.81
C GLU A 105 -0.09 6.94 14.90
N ILE A 106 0.62 6.92 13.79
CA ILE A 106 1.99 6.42 13.73
C ILE A 106 3.00 7.56 13.98
#